data_99dfa3a13230d0f5be641e336807c0e4
#
_entry.id   99dfa3a13230d0f5be641e336807c0e4
#
_cell.length_a   1.000
_cell.length_b   1.000
_cell.length_c   1.000
_cell.angle_alpha   90.00
_cell.angle_beta   90.00
_cell.angle_gamma   90.00
#
_symmetry.space_group_name_H-M   'P 1'
#
loop_
_entity.id
_entity.type
_entity.pdbx_description
1 polymer ?
#
loop_
_entity_poly.entity_id
_entity_poly.type
_entity_poly.pdbx_seq_one_letter_code
_entity_poly.pdbx_strand_id
1 'polypeptide(L)'
;MALDGDGAEVDWFVGYDPPAEKFQTSLQKMADGVETYKSLSAAYAKNPKDVATVFKIARKWSERYDEAKAAEKYKEVIALDPKGTAGTYTQEYTKITVPYTEFAEFSIATASLMEQKPDMAPVRAFIAKHPNSKLVKQAYDRMAYYYGYQAPKEESAKFFAEYAGKYPNDPMVLYSWLSRINRDKEPIDKGIELAAKIGELTDFNPDPNINQLLAQIYTLKGDKAKAEELYGKTFMENQVSSFAYSLVAYSSYWLGQDANKESALAMAETALKLEPENSYILQQAANAYAKSGKEAKALELYGPAFAKKNAADATSLYSYAGFWARQGKNLDDALAAAKKAVELMPGAYYLWNTLSLVHEKMKNTAEAIKAKEKAIELAPDAAKETFKKDLERIKAGAPTKK
;
A
#
# COMPACT_ATOMS: atom_id res chain seq x y z
N MET A 1 -6.35 21.40 -12.88
CA MET A 1 -7.59 21.93 -13.49
C MET A 1 -7.20 22.94 -14.54
N ALA A 2 -7.77 22.88 -15.73
CA ALA A 2 -7.63 23.89 -16.78
C ALA A 2 -8.90 24.72 -16.87
N LEU A 3 -8.75 26.04 -16.99
CA LEU A 3 -9.84 27.01 -17.12
C LEU A 3 -9.72 27.71 -18.48
N ASP A 4 -10.83 28.13 -19.03
CA ASP A 4 -10.84 29.02 -20.19
C ASP A 4 -10.61 30.49 -19.82
N GLY A 5 -10.65 31.38 -20.81
CA GLY A 5 -10.45 32.83 -20.62
C GLY A 5 -11.49 33.52 -19.71
N ASP A 6 -12.64 32.90 -19.51
CA ASP A 6 -13.73 33.38 -18.65
C ASP A 6 -13.69 32.72 -17.25
N GLY A 7 -12.70 31.87 -16.99
CA GLY A 7 -12.53 31.13 -15.72
C GLY A 7 -13.43 29.92 -15.60
N ALA A 8 -14.11 29.49 -16.67
CA ALA A 8 -14.89 28.24 -16.64
C ALA A 8 -14.01 27.02 -16.82
N GLU A 9 -14.38 25.91 -16.15
CA GLU A 9 -13.64 24.67 -16.19
C GLU A 9 -13.67 24.04 -17.60
N VAL A 10 -12.48 23.78 -18.13
CA VAL A 10 -12.31 23.08 -19.43
C VAL A 10 -12.13 21.61 -19.20
N ASP A 11 -11.19 21.25 -18.35
CA ASP A 11 -10.87 19.87 -17.99
C ASP A 11 -9.95 19.79 -16.75
N TRP A 12 -9.58 18.58 -16.32
CA TRP A 12 -8.65 18.36 -15.21
C TRP A 12 -7.74 17.17 -15.45
N PHE A 13 -6.62 17.17 -14.74
CA PHE A 13 -5.77 16.02 -14.54
C PHE A 13 -5.63 15.69 -13.06
N VAL A 14 -5.48 14.43 -12.75
CA VAL A 14 -5.12 13.92 -11.43
C VAL A 14 -3.82 13.15 -11.58
N GLY A 15 -2.77 13.67 -10.93
CA GLY A 15 -1.43 13.07 -10.98
C GLY A 15 -0.62 13.46 -12.22
N TYR A 16 0.54 12.82 -12.34
CA TYR A 16 1.46 12.91 -13.47
C TYR A 16 1.65 11.51 -14.07
N ASP A 17 1.47 11.37 -15.38
CA ASP A 17 1.64 10.11 -16.10
C ASP A 17 2.90 10.19 -16.97
N PRO A 18 3.99 9.53 -16.55
CA PRO A 18 5.22 9.49 -17.34
C PRO A 18 5.04 8.62 -18.61
N PRO A 19 5.82 8.84 -19.67
CA PRO A 19 6.89 9.84 -19.81
C PRO A 19 6.36 11.26 -20.09
N ALA A 20 7.24 12.26 -20.00
CA ALA A 20 6.90 13.67 -20.18
C ALA A 20 6.15 13.97 -21.49
N GLU A 21 6.50 13.30 -22.59
CA GLU A 21 5.86 13.46 -23.91
C GLU A 21 4.39 13.04 -23.88
N LYS A 22 4.04 12.02 -23.09
CA LYS A 22 2.64 11.57 -22.90
C LYS A 22 1.84 12.66 -22.19
N PHE A 23 2.41 13.25 -21.15
CA PHE A 23 1.80 14.33 -20.41
C PHE A 23 1.63 15.59 -21.29
N GLN A 24 2.65 15.97 -22.08
CA GLN A 24 2.57 17.06 -23.04
C GLN A 24 1.47 16.83 -24.09
N THR A 25 1.37 15.61 -24.61
CA THR A 25 0.30 15.23 -25.57
C THR A 25 -1.09 15.40 -24.93
N SER A 26 -1.25 15.06 -23.68
CA SER A 26 -2.49 15.20 -22.93
C SER A 26 -2.83 16.68 -22.70
N LEU A 27 -1.84 17.52 -22.37
CA LEU A 27 -2.00 18.97 -22.27
C LEU A 27 -2.40 19.61 -23.60
N GLN A 28 -1.77 19.18 -24.71
CA GLN A 28 -2.10 19.69 -26.04
C GLN A 28 -3.54 19.32 -26.44
N LYS A 29 -3.97 18.07 -26.23
CA LYS A 29 -5.37 17.68 -26.46
C LYS A 29 -6.36 18.53 -25.66
N MET A 30 -5.99 18.85 -24.42
CA MET A 30 -6.81 19.70 -23.56
C MET A 30 -6.87 21.14 -24.10
N ALA A 31 -5.75 21.71 -24.53
CA ALA A 31 -5.68 23.04 -25.16
C ALA A 31 -6.49 23.10 -26.47
N ASP A 32 -6.45 22.03 -27.26
CA ASP A 32 -7.21 21.90 -28.51
C ASP A 32 -8.70 21.56 -28.30
N GLY A 33 -9.14 21.40 -27.05
CA GLY A 33 -10.52 21.05 -26.70
C GLY A 33 -10.92 19.61 -27.09
N VAL A 34 -9.95 18.71 -27.33
CA VAL A 34 -10.20 17.36 -27.77
C VAL A 34 -10.60 16.48 -26.57
N GLU A 35 -11.84 15.99 -26.60
CA GLU A 35 -12.42 15.15 -25.54
C GLU A 35 -12.29 15.74 -24.13
N THR A 36 -12.28 17.06 -23.99
CA THR A 36 -12.32 17.75 -22.70
C THR A 36 -13.71 17.60 -22.06
N TYR A 37 -13.79 17.75 -20.74
CA TYR A 37 -15.08 17.73 -20.04
C TYR A 37 -16.03 18.79 -20.63
N LYS A 38 -15.53 20.00 -20.96
CA LYS A 38 -16.30 21.07 -21.59
C LYS A 38 -16.85 20.64 -22.96
N SER A 39 -16.00 20.10 -23.84
CA SER A 39 -16.43 19.65 -25.18
C SER A 39 -17.40 18.50 -25.13
N LEU A 40 -17.18 17.52 -24.23
CA LEU A 40 -18.07 16.38 -24.01
C LEU A 40 -19.43 16.83 -23.45
N SER A 41 -19.44 17.77 -22.50
CA SER A 41 -20.69 18.33 -21.96
C SER A 41 -21.49 19.08 -23.01
N ALA A 42 -20.83 19.83 -23.91
CA ALA A 42 -21.49 20.49 -25.04
C ALA A 42 -22.03 19.46 -26.06
N ALA A 43 -21.32 18.38 -26.31
CA ALA A 43 -21.79 17.29 -27.17
C ALA A 43 -23.01 16.57 -26.54
N TYR A 44 -22.94 16.27 -25.26
CA TYR A 44 -24.05 15.69 -24.51
C TYR A 44 -25.30 16.55 -24.53
N ALA A 45 -25.16 17.89 -24.36
CA ALA A 45 -26.29 18.81 -24.44
C ALA A 45 -26.99 18.77 -25.81
N LYS A 46 -26.25 18.53 -26.90
CA LYS A 46 -26.79 18.39 -28.26
C LYS A 46 -27.43 17.05 -28.53
N ASN A 47 -26.83 15.99 -28.01
CA ASN A 47 -27.31 14.60 -28.17
C ASN A 47 -27.12 13.79 -26.89
N PRO A 48 -28.04 13.88 -25.93
CA PRO A 48 -27.94 13.14 -24.66
C PRO A 48 -28.08 11.62 -24.79
N LYS A 49 -28.44 11.11 -26.00
CA LYS A 49 -28.55 9.67 -26.26
C LYS A 49 -27.30 9.08 -26.88
N ASP A 50 -26.25 9.85 -27.12
CA ASP A 50 -24.99 9.33 -27.62
C ASP A 50 -24.22 8.60 -26.51
N VAL A 51 -24.33 7.28 -26.52
CA VAL A 51 -23.74 6.38 -25.50
C VAL A 51 -22.23 6.62 -25.32
N ALA A 52 -21.51 6.87 -26.42
CA ALA A 52 -20.07 7.09 -26.36
C ALA A 52 -19.73 8.37 -25.60
N THR A 53 -20.47 9.47 -25.85
CA THR A 53 -20.30 10.73 -25.12
C THR A 53 -20.63 10.56 -23.62
N VAL A 54 -21.75 9.90 -23.29
CA VAL A 54 -22.15 9.63 -21.90
C VAL A 54 -21.06 8.80 -21.18
N PHE A 55 -20.55 7.76 -21.85
CA PHE A 55 -19.48 6.92 -21.32
C PHE A 55 -18.20 7.72 -21.06
N LYS A 56 -17.78 8.58 -21.98
CA LYS A 56 -16.59 9.44 -21.80
C LYS A 56 -16.76 10.42 -20.65
N ILE A 57 -17.95 10.98 -20.44
CA ILE A 57 -18.24 11.84 -19.28
C ILE A 57 -18.16 11.01 -17.99
N ALA A 58 -18.70 9.80 -17.94
CA ALA A 58 -18.58 8.90 -16.79
C ALA A 58 -17.11 8.62 -16.45
N ARG A 59 -16.28 8.35 -17.46
CA ARG A 59 -14.85 8.17 -17.32
C ARG A 59 -14.14 9.39 -16.73
N LYS A 60 -14.49 10.61 -17.20
CA LYS A 60 -13.95 11.86 -16.66
C LYS A 60 -14.24 12.00 -15.16
N TRP A 61 -15.45 11.67 -14.70
CA TRP A 61 -15.78 11.70 -13.28
C TRP A 61 -15.04 10.64 -12.46
N SER A 62 -14.88 9.41 -13.00
CA SER A 62 -14.05 8.38 -12.35
C SER A 62 -12.60 8.81 -12.20
N GLU A 63 -12.02 9.45 -13.22
CA GLU A 63 -10.64 9.98 -13.19
C GLU A 63 -10.47 11.11 -12.18
N ARG A 64 -11.56 11.79 -11.82
CA ARG A 64 -11.61 12.83 -10.77
C ARG A 64 -11.88 12.26 -9.38
N TYR A 65 -12.10 10.96 -9.26
CA TYR A 65 -12.54 10.28 -8.02
C TYR A 65 -13.92 10.76 -7.52
N ASP A 66 -14.79 11.29 -8.40
CA ASP A 66 -16.18 11.57 -8.09
C ASP A 66 -17.04 10.37 -8.48
N GLU A 67 -16.98 9.33 -7.65
CA GLU A 67 -17.64 8.05 -7.92
C GLU A 67 -19.16 8.18 -7.99
N ALA A 68 -19.75 9.16 -7.30
CA ALA A 68 -21.20 9.38 -7.33
C ALA A 68 -21.67 9.87 -8.72
N LYS A 69 -20.99 10.87 -9.28
CA LYS A 69 -21.29 11.36 -10.63
C LYS A 69 -20.90 10.37 -11.72
N ALA A 70 -19.80 9.65 -11.52
CA ALA A 70 -19.41 8.57 -12.42
C ALA A 70 -20.49 7.50 -12.48
N ALA A 71 -20.98 7.02 -11.33
CA ALA A 71 -22.02 6.00 -11.23
C ALA A 71 -23.35 6.46 -11.87
N GLU A 72 -23.74 7.73 -11.71
CA GLU A 72 -24.91 8.31 -12.36
C GLU A 72 -24.81 8.17 -13.89
N LYS A 73 -23.69 8.59 -14.47
CA LYS A 73 -23.46 8.52 -15.92
C LYS A 73 -23.28 7.09 -16.42
N TYR A 74 -22.66 6.18 -15.64
CA TYR A 74 -22.60 4.77 -16.00
C TYR A 74 -24.00 4.11 -16.00
N LYS A 75 -24.89 4.47 -15.07
CA LYS A 75 -26.30 4.01 -15.13
C LYS A 75 -27.02 4.49 -16.38
N GLU A 76 -26.73 5.71 -16.80
CA GLU A 76 -27.28 6.26 -18.06
C GLU A 76 -26.77 5.47 -19.28
N VAL A 77 -25.46 5.11 -19.34
CA VAL A 77 -24.89 4.24 -20.38
C VAL A 77 -25.65 2.92 -20.45
N ILE A 78 -25.86 2.25 -19.31
CA ILE A 78 -26.56 0.96 -19.23
C ILE A 78 -28.02 1.08 -19.73
N ALA A 79 -28.68 2.17 -19.36
CA ALA A 79 -30.06 2.42 -19.76
C ALA A 79 -30.21 2.68 -21.28
N LEU A 80 -29.25 3.39 -21.87
CA LEU A 80 -29.23 3.73 -23.30
C LEU A 80 -28.85 2.55 -24.20
N ASP A 81 -27.95 1.69 -23.72
CA ASP A 81 -27.45 0.52 -24.47
C ASP A 81 -27.45 -0.76 -23.63
N PRO A 82 -28.62 -1.30 -23.26
CA PRO A 82 -28.71 -2.48 -22.41
C PRO A 82 -28.17 -3.77 -23.07
N LYS A 83 -27.93 -3.75 -24.38
CA LYS A 83 -27.36 -4.88 -25.13
C LYS A 83 -25.85 -4.79 -25.34
N GLY A 84 -25.23 -3.65 -25.02
CA GLY A 84 -23.78 -3.44 -25.18
C GLY A 84 -23.33 -3.40 -26.64
N THR A 85 -24.10 -2.81 -27.51
CA THR A 85 -23.82 -2.76 -28.97
C THR A 85 -23.38 -1.42 -29.49
N ALA A 86 -23.46 -0.37 -28.68
CA ALA A 86 -23.18 1.00 -29.09
C ALA A 86 -21.67 1.31 -29.25
N GLY A 87 -20.80 0.43 -28.78
CA GLY A 87 -19.36 0.57 -28.92
C GLY A 87 -18.57 -0.09 -27.80
N THR A 88 -17.25 0.03 -27.89
CA THR A 88 -16.33 -0.63 -26.96
C THR A 88 -15.32 0.36 -26.35
N TYR A 89 -14.85 0.03 -25.16
CA TYR A 89 -13.75 0.71 -24.47
C TYR A 89 -12.55 -0.21 -24.33
N THR A 90 -11.38 0.29 -24.69
CA THR A 90 -10.11 -0.39 -24.44
C THR A 90 -9.39 0.28 -23.29
N GLN A 91 -9.14 -0.46 -22.24
CA GLN A 91 -8.36 0.02 -21.09
C GLN A 91 -6.91 0.28 -21.51
N GLU A 92 -6.37 1.42 -21.13
CA GLU A 92 -5.04 1.87 -21.56
C GLU A 92 -3.91 0.92 -21.13
N TYR A 93 -3.91 0.46 -19.88
CA TYR A 93 -2.83 -0.35 -19.31
C TYR A 93 -2.97 -1.84 -19.62
N THR A 94 -4.15 -2.40 -19.40
CA THR A 94 -4.40 -3.84 -19.55
C THR A 94 -4.66 -4.27 -21.00
N LYS A 95 -4.96 -3.30 -21.88
CA LYS A 95 -5.39 -3.53 -23.28
C LYS A 95 -6.65 -4.38 -23.38
N ILE A 96 -7.41 -4.49 -22.31
CA ILE A 96 -8.70 -5.18 -22.30
C ILE A 96 -9.74 -4.32 -23.01
N THR A 97 -10.40 -4.89 -24.00
CA THR A 97 -11.51 -4.26 -24.75
C THR A 97 -12.81 -4.93 -24.39
N VAL A 98 -13.80 -4.16 -23.97
CA VAL A 98 -15.16 -4.60 -23.61
C VAL A 98 -16.20 -3.59 -24.08
N PRO A 99 -17.49 -3.97 -24.20
CA PRO A 99 -18.57 -3.01 -24.44
C PRO A 99 -18.64 -1.91 -23.39
N TYR A 100 -19.07 -0.71 -23.77
CA TYR A 100 -19.27 0.41 -22.84
C TYR A 100 -20.16 0.02 -21.66
N THR A 101 -21.26 -0.68 -21.94
CA THR A 101 -22.21 -1.13 -20.92
C THR A 101 -21.58 -2.11 -19.95
N GLU A 102 -20.80 -3.08 -20.41
CA GLU A 102 -20.12 -4.05 -19.57
C GLU A 102 -19.09 -3.36 -18.64
N PHE A 103 -18.34 -2.41 -19.19
CA PHE A 103 -17.42 -1.61 -18.38
C PHE A 103 -18.14 -0.73 -17.34
N ALA A 104 -19.28 -0.14 -17.71
CA ALA A 104 -20.12 0.65 -16.81
C ALA A 104 -20.65 -0.22 -15.65
N GLU A 105 -21.16 -1.41 -15.94
CA GLU A 105 -21.61 -2.36 -14.93
C GLU A 105 -20.47 -2.79 -13.98
N PHE A 106 -19.29 -3.09 -14.53
CA PHE A 106 -18.09 -3.40 -13.75
C PHE A 106 -17.70 -2.23 -12.84
N SER A 107 -17.69 -1.00 -13.34
CA SER A 107 -17.30 0.18 -12.57
C SER A 107 -18.25 0.41 -11.40
N ILE A 108 -19.56 0.34 -11.62
CA ILE A 108 -20.57 0.45 -10.57
C ILE A 108 -20.42 -0.69 -9.55
N ALA A 109 -20.28 -1.93 -10.03
CA ALA A 109 -20.19 -3.10 -9.17
C ALA A 109 -18.97 -3.08 -8.24
N THR A 110 -17.87 -2.48 -8.69
CA THR A 110 -16.60 -2.45 -7.92
C THR A 110 -16.39 -1.16 -7.13
N ALA A 111 -17.25 -0.16 -7.23
CA ALA A 111 -17.10 1.13 -6.55
C ALA A 111 -17.01 1.00 -5.02
N SER A 112 -17.85 0.16 -4.41
CA SER A 112 -17.88 -0.05 -2.95
C SER A 112 -16.63 -0.78 -2.41
N LEU A 113 -15.83 -1.42 -3.28
CA LEU A 113 -14.65 -2.18 -2.84
C LEU A 113 -13.55 -1.30 -2.24
N MET A 114 -13.63 0.03 -2.42
CA MET A 114 -12.70 1.00 -1.80
C MET A 114 -13.14 1.44 -0.40
N GLU A 115 -14.30 1.01 0.07
CA GLU A 115 -14.81 1.32 1.40
C GLU A 115 -14.17 0.43 2.46
N GLN A 116 -14.21 0.86 3.73
CA GLN A 116 -13.68 0.07 4.85
C GLN A 116 -14.44 -1.26 5.06
N LYS A 117 -15.74 -1.27 4.75
CA LYS A 117 -16.59 -2.47 4.78
C LYS A 117 -17.30 -2.58 3.44
N PRO A 118 -16.64 -3.13 2.44
CA PRO A 118 -17.19 -3.19 1.09
C PRO A 118 -18.37 -4.16 1.01
N ASP A 119 -19.39 -3.78 0.22
CA ASP A 119 -20.43 -4.71 -0.18
C ASP A 119 -19.93 -5.56 -1.35
N MET A 120 -19.83 -6.87 -1.13
CA MET A 120 -19.39 -7.83 -2.15
C MET A 120 -20.52 -8.27 -3.09
N ALA A 121 -21.77 -8.00 -2.77
CA ALA A 121 -22.91 -8.49 -3.56
C ALA A 121 -22.94 -7.93 -4.99
N PRO A 122 -22.70 -6.62 -5.24
CA PRO A 122 -22.70 -6.08 -6.61
C PRO A 122 -21.61 -6.70 -7.49
N VAL A 123 -20.38 -6.85 -6.98
CA VAL A 123 -19.29 -7.43 -7.76
C VAL A 123 -19.49 -8.92 -8.01
N ARG A 124 -20.07 -9.66 -7.06
CA ARG A 124 -20.46 -11.06 -7.25
C ARG A 124 -21.58 -11.20 -8.31
N ALA A 125 -22.55 -10.28 -8.30
CA ALA A 125 -23.60 -10.24 -9.32
C ALA A 125 -23.02 -9.95 -10.72
N PHE A 126 -22.08 -9.03 -10.83
CA PHE A 126 -21.36 -8.78 -12.10
C PHE A 126 -20.64 -10.02 -12.61
N ILE A 127 -19.89 -10.73 -11.76
CA ILE A 127 -19.18 -11.97 -12.13
C ILE A 127 -20.17 -13.05 -12.61
N ALA A 128 -21.30 -13.19 -11.92
CA ALA A 128 -22.34 -14.16 -12.29
C ALA A 128 -23.01 -13.82 -13.64
N LYS A 129 -23.26 -12.53 -13.88
CA LYS A 129 -23.86 -12.03 -15.13
C LYS A 129 -22.91 -12.15 -16.32
N HIS A 130 -21.61 -11.94 -16.11
CA HIS A 130 -20.58 -11.88 -17.15
C HIS A 130 -19.45 -12.90 -16.92
N PRO A 131 -19.74 -14.23 -16.80
CA PRO A 131 -18.75 -15.22 -16.37
C PRO A 131 -17.54 -15.35 -17.31
N ASN A 132 -17.69 -14.96 -18.58
CA ASN A 132 -16.64 -15.01 -19.61
C ASN A 132 -16.01 -13.65 -19.90
N SER A 133 -16.38 -12.61 -19.16
CA SER A 133 -15.80 -11.28 -19.34
C SER A 133 -14.32 -11.27 -18.97
N LYS A 134 -13.53 -10.54 -19.76
CA LYS A 134 -12.12 -10.27 -19.44
C LYS A 134 -11.95 -9.42 -18.17
N LEU A 135 -13.02 -8.75 -17.69
CA LEU A 135 -13.03 -7.97 -16.46
C LEU A 135 -13.22 -8.83 -15.20
N VAL A 136 -13.63 -10.10 -15.34
CA VAL A 136 -13.82 -10.98 -14.16
C VAL A 136 -12.55 -11.12 -13.35
N LYS A 137 -11.39 -11.28 -14.00
CA LYS A 137 -10.13 -11.33 -13.25
C LYS A 137 -9.88 -10.03 -12.48
N GLN A 138 -10.09 -8.88 -13.10
CA GLN A 138 -9.94 -7.60 -12.43
C GLN A 138 -10.92 -7.43 -11.25
N ALA A 139 -12.13 -7.98 -11.35
CA ALA A 139 -13.07 -7.99 -10.24
C ALA A 139 -12.52 -8.80 -9.05
N TYR A 140 -11.96 -10.00 -9.31
CA TYR A 140 -11.29 -10.79 -8.28
C TYR A 140 -10.05 -10.07 -7.71
N ASP A 141 -9.22 -9.45 -8.57
CA ASP A 141 -8.03 -8.70 -8.13
C ASP A 141 -8.41 -7.57 -7.16
N ARG A 142 -9.49 -6.83 -7.46
CA ARG A 142 -9.99 -5.77 -6.57
C ARG A 142 -10.54 -6.33 -5.24
N MET A 143 -11.28 -7.44 -5.29
CA MET A 143 -11.76 -8.12 -4.07
C MET A 143 -10.58 -8.64 -3.23
N ALA A 144 -9.51 -9.12 -3.86
CA ALA A 144 -8.34 -9.67 -3.18
C ALA A 144 -7.67 -8.66 -2.24
N TYR A 145 -7.79 -7.36 -2.47
CA TYR A 145 -7.31 -6.35 -1.53
C TYR A 145 -8.04 -6.45 -0.17
N TYR A 146 -9.37 -6.46 -0.17
CA TYR A 146 -10.13 -6.60 1.06
C TYR A 146 -9.86 -7.95 1.75
N TYR A 147 -9.96 -9.05 1.02
CA TYR A 147 -9.73 -10.38 1.59
C TYR A 147 -8.28 -10.61 2.00
N GLY A 148 -7.34 -9.97 1.35
CA GLY A 148 -5.93 -10.01 1.72
C GLY A 148 -5.62 -9.27 3.01
N TYR A 149 -6.32 -8.17 3.32
CA TYR A 149 -5.89 -7.25 4.38
C TYR A 149 -6.89 -7.02 5.50
N GLN A 150 -8.20 -7.12 5.24
CA GLN A 150 -9.25 -6.64 6.16
C GLN A 150 -10.23 -7.72 6.58
N ALA A 151 -10.59 -8.64 5.68
CA ALA A 151 -11.60 -9.65 5.93
C ALA A 151 -11.21 -10.63 7.05
N PRO A 152 -12.19 -11.24 7.75
CA PRO A 152 -11.96 -12.35 8.65
C PRO A 152 -11.20 -13.49 7.96
N LYS A 153 -10.41 -14.24 8.74
CA LYS A 153 -9.53 -15.30 8.23
C LYS A 153 -10.28 -16.38 7.45
N GLU A 154 -11.41 -16.84 7.98
CA GLU A 154 -12.23 -17.90 7.38
C GLU A 154 -12.84 -17.46 6.04
N GLU A 155 -13.26 -16.20 5.94
CA GLU A 155 -13.80 -15.63 4.71
C GLU A 155 -12.69 -15.46 3.67
N SER A 156 -11.52 -15.00 4.10
CA SER A 156 -10.33 -14.86 3.24
C SER A 156 -9.89 -16.21 2.68
N ALA A 157 -9.86 -17.24 3.50
CA ALA A 157 -9.49 -18.60 3.05
C ALA A 157 -10.45 -19.13 1.98
N LYS A 158 -11.76 -18.92 2.16
CA LYS A 158 -12.78 -19.31 1.16
C LYS A 158 -12.62 -18.54 -0.16
N PHE A 159 -12.42 -17.23 -0.05
CA PHE A 159 -12.22 -16.39 -1.23
C PHE A 159 -10.97 -16.78 -2.02
N PHE A 160 -9.84 -16.94 -1.36
CA PHE A 160 -8.60 -17.30 -2.05
C PHE A 160 -8.62 -18.73 -2.60
N ALA A 161 -9.31 -19.67 -1.95
CA ALA A 161 -9.53 -21.01 -2.51
C ALA A 161 -10.34 -20.95 -3.81
N GLU A 162 -11.41 -20.16 -3.84
CA GLU A 162 -12.20 -19.90 -5.05
C GLU A 162 -11.36 -19.23 -6.15
N TYR A 163 -10.63 -18.16 -5.77
CA TYR A 163 -9.86 -17.39 -6.72
C TYR A 163 -8.71 -18.19 -7.33
N ALA A 164 -7.93 -18.92 -6.53
CA ALA A 164 -6.88 -19.82 -7.01
C ALA A 164 -7.45 -21.03 -7.79
N GLY A 165 -8.64 -21.53 -7.43
CA GLY A 165 -9.34 -22.56 -8.20
C GLY A 165 -9.71 -22.11 -9.61
N LYS A 166 -10.07 -20.82 -9.77
CA LYS A 166 -10.39 -20.21 -11.06
C LYS A 166 -9.15 -19.86 -11.89
N TYR A 167 -8.05 -19.49 -11.25
CA TYR A 167 -6.79 -19.08 -11.88
C TYR A 167 -5.58 -19.83 -11.28
N PRO A 168 -5.53 -21.18 -11.42
CA PRO A 168 -4.56 -22.02 -10.71
C PRO A 168 -3.11 -21.85 -11.17
N ASN A 169 -2.92 -21.26 -12.35
CA ASN A 169 -1.60 -21.02 -12.95
C ASN A 169 -1.23 -19.53 -13.02
N ASP A 170 -1.90 -18.69 -12.24
CA ASP A 170 -1.54 -17.28 -12.12
C ASP A 170 -0.69 -17.07 -10.85
N PRO A 171 0.63 -16.81 -10.99
CA PRO A 171 1.52 -16.69 -9.84
C PRO A 171 1.11 -15.55 -8.89
N MET A 172 0.52 -14.46 -9.40
CA MET A 172 0.11 -13.32 -8.58
C MET A 172 -1.11 -13.64 -7.70
N VAL A 173 -2.02 -14.49 -8.21
CA VAL A 173 -3.16 -14.99 -7.42
C VAL A 173 -2.66 -15.87 -6.28
N LEU A 174 -1.76 -16.81 -6.58
CA LEU A 174 -1.17 -17.70 -5.59
C LEU A 174 -0.32 -16.92 -4.56
N TYR A 175 0.44 -15.93 -5.02
CA TYR A 175 1.22 -15.04 -4.16
C TYR A 175 0.32 -14.23 -3.20
N SER A 176 -0.81 -13.72 -3.67
CA SER A 176 -1.76 -13.00 -2.83
C SER A 176 -2.31 -13.87 -1.70
N TRP A 177 -2.62 -15.13 -2.00
CA TRP A 177 -3.03 -16.09 -0.98
C TRP A 177 -1.90 -16.44 -0.01
N LEU A 178 -0.71 -16.72 -0.53
CA LEU A 178 0.48 -17.00 0.28
C LEU A 178 0.80 -15.84 1.24
N SER A 179 0.69 -14.59 0.76
CA SER A 179 0.88 -13.40 1.57
C SER A 179 -0.14 -13.31 2.71
N ARG A 180 -1.39 -13.71 2.46
CA ARG A 180 -2.42 -13.79 3.50
C ARG A 180 -2.11 -14.87 4.52
N ILE A 181 -1.72 -16.08 4.10
CA ILE A 181 -1.32 -17.18 4.99
C ILE A 181 -0.14 -16.75 5.87
N ASN A 182 0.86 -16.09 5.30
CA ASN A 182 2.00 -15.58 6.06
C ASN A 182 1.59 -14.58 7.15
N ARG A 183 0.62 -13.72 6.87
CA ARG A 183 0.08 -12.77 7.85
C ARG A 183 -0.69 -13.47 8.96
N ASP A 184 -1.55 -14.41 8.60
CA ASP A 184 -2.36 -15.18 9.56
C ASP A 184 -1.53 -16.24 10.29
N LYS A 185 -0.31 -16.54 9.79
CA LYS A 185 0.65 -17.57 10.26
C LYS A 185 0.07 -18.99 10.17
N GLU A 186 -0.93 -19.21 9.34
CA GLU A 186 -1.58 -20.50 9.11
C GLU A 186 -2.55 -20.41 7.91
N PRO A 187 -2.91 -21.53 7.24
CA PRO A 187 -2.30 -22.87 7.43
C PRO A 187 -0.93 -22.99 6.70
N ILE A 188 0.10 -23.34 7.44
CA ILE A 188 1.50 -23.35 6.95
C ILE A 188 1.68 -24.35 5.79
N ASP A 189 1.12 -25.57 5.88
CA ASP A 189 1.27 -26.57 4.84
C ASP A 189 0.66 -26.11 3.50
N LYS A 190 -0.47 -25.39 3.53
CA LYS A 190 -1.01 -24.77 2.32
C LYS A 190 -0.09 -23.67 1.80
N GLY A 191 0.54 -22.90 2.68
CA GLY A 191 1.56 -21.93 2.32
C GLY A 191 2.72 -22.57 1.56
N ILE A 192 3.20 -23.72 1.99
CA ILE A 192 4.29 -24.49 1.33
C ILE A 192 3.85 -25.00 -0.04
N GLU A 193 2.62 -25.54 -0.16
CA GLU A 193 2.07 -25.99 -1.43
C GLU A 193 2.01 -24.82 -2.46
N LEU A 194 1.49 -23.68 -2.04
CA LEU A 194 1.42 -22.49 -2.88
C LEU A 194 2.82 -21.97 -3.28
N ALA A 195 3.75 -22.02 -2.33
CA ALA A 195 5.14 -21.65 -2.54
C ALA A 195 5.81 -22.50 -3.63
N ALA A 196 5.67 -23.81 -3.54
CA ALA A 196 6.20 -24.75 -4.53
C ALA A 196 5.58 -24.46 -5.92
N LYS A 197 4.28 -24.28 -5.98
CA LYS A 197 3.57 -23.98 -7.23
C LYS A 197 3.98 -22.65 -7.85
N ILE A 198 4.19 -21.61 -7.05
CA ILE A 198 4.71 -20.33 -7.54
C ILE A 198 6.11 -20.54 -8.13
N GLY A 199 6.99 -21.25 -7.43
CA GLY A 199 8.33 -21.59 -7.92
C GLY A 199 8.30 -22.27 -9.30
N GLU A 200 7.47 -23.29 -9.48
CA GLU A 200 7.30 -23.98 -10.75
C GLU A 200 6.81 -23.04 -11.87
N LEU A 201 5.83 -22.16 -11.59
CA LEU A 201 5.25 -21.26 -12.57
C LEU A 201 6.18 -20.11 -12.98
N THR A 202 7.17 -19.78 -12.15
CA THR A 202 8.12 -18.70 -12.38
C THR A 202 9.50 -19.22 -12.77
N ASP A 203 9.64 -20.52 -13.07
CA ASP A 203 10.93 -21.21 -13.30
C ASP A 203 11.94 -20.91 -12.18
N PHE A 204 11.45 -20.80 -10.94
CA PHE A 204 12.23 -20.35 -9.78
C PHE A 204 13.06 -19.10 -10.04
N ASN A 205 12.58 -18.23 -10.95
CA ASN A 205 13.21 -16.94 -11.21
C ASN A 205 13.27 -16.16 -9.88
N PRO A 206 14.47 -15.87 -9.37
CA PRO A 206 14.63 -15.36 -8.02
C PRO A 206 14.08 -13.94 -7.90
N ASP A 207 12.86 -13.81 -7.38
CA ASP A 207 12.29 -12.53 -6.94
C ASP A 207 12.53 -12.40 -5.42
N PRO A 208 13.29 -11.37 -4.97
CA PRO A 208 13.58 -11.18 -3.55
C PRO A 208 12.35 -11.13 -2.65
N ASN A 209 11.23 -10.60 -3.12
CA ASN A 209 10.00 -10.50 -2.32
C ASN A 209 9.33 -11.87 -2.18
N ILE A 210 9.29 -12.63 -3.28
CA ILE A 210 8.75 -14.00 -3.25
C ILE A 210 9.64 -14.87 -2.37
N ASN A 211 10.96 -14.85 -2.56
CA ASN A 211 11.89 -15.66 -1.78
C ASN A 211 11.85 -15.29 -0.29
N GLN A 212 11.72 -14.02 0.06
CA GLN A 212 11.53 -13.59 1.45
C GLN A 212 10.25 -14.19 2.05
N LEU A 213 9.14 -14.14 1.30
CA LEU A 213 7.87 -14.69 1.76
C LEU A 213 7.93 -16.22 1.94
N LEU A 214 8.59 -16.93 1.03
CA LEU A 214 8.83 -18.37 1.14
C LEU A 214 9.66 -18.68 2.40
N ALA A 215 10.75 -17.95 2.61
CA ALA A 215 11.59 -18.12 3.80
C ALA A 215 10.81 -17.87 5.09
N GLN A 216 9.89 -16.90 5.11
CA GLN A 216 9.00 -16.67 6.25
C GLN A 216 8.11 -17.87 6.54
N ILE A 217 7.50 -18.48 5.52
CA ILE A 217 6.67 -19.69 5.67
C ILE A 217 7.48 -20.86 6.21
N TYR A 218 8.69 -21.11 5.67
CA TYR A 218 9.56 -22.17 6.18
C TYR A 218 10.07 -21.90 7.60
N THR A 219 10.30 -20.63 7.94
CA THR A 219 10.61 -20.23 9.32
C THR A 219 9.45 -20.52 10.28
N LEU A 220 8.21 -20.24 9.88
CA LEU A 220 7.01 -20.59 10.65
C LEU A 220 6.86 -22.11 10.83
N LYS A 221 7.29 -22.91 9.84
CA LYS A 221 7.34 -24.38 9.95
C LYS A 221 8.46 -24.88 10.87
N GLY A 222 9.44 -24.03 11.19
CA GLY A 222 10.65 -24.42 11.93
C GLY A 222 11.80 -24.92 11.05
N ASP A 223 11.64 -24.92 9.74
CA ASP A 223 12.65 -25.34 8.76
C ASP A 223 13.58 -24.16 8.40
N LYS A 224 14.49 -23.87 9.31
CA LYS A 224 15.45 -22.76 9.14
C LYS A 224 16.43 -23.00 7.99
N ALA A 225 16.79 -24.25 7.73
CA ALA A 225 17.72 -24.61 6.65
C ALA A 225 17.12 -24.25 5.28
N LYS A 226 15.85 -24.59 5.06
CA LYS A 226 15.14 -24.25 3.82
C LYS A 226 14.91 -22.75 3.69
N ALA A 227 14.62 -22.06 4.80
CA ALA A 227 14.49 -20.59 4.80
C ALA A 227 15.81 -19.92 4.37
N GLU A 228 16.95 -20.42 4.85
CA GLU A 228 18.28 -19.91 4.48
C GLU A 228 18.67 -20.24 3.03
N GLU A 229 18.33 -21.44 2.54
CA GLU A 229 18.51 -21.79 1.12
C GLU A 229 17.77 -20.80 0.21
N LEU A 230 16.53 -20.45 0.55
CA LEU A 230 15.66 -19.61 -0.27
C LEU A 230 15.98 -18.10 -0.17
N TYR A 231 16.40 -17.63 0.99
CA TYR A 231 16.61 -16.21 1.25
C TYR A 231 17.84 -15.95 2.14
N GLY A 232 18.89 -16.77 1.98
CA GLY A 232 20.14 -16.61 2.71
C GLY A 232 21.16 -15.74 2.00
N LYS A 233 22.38 -15.74 2.54
CA LYS A 233 23.51 -14.94 2.03
C LYS A 233 23.80 -15.25 0.56
N THR A 234 23.89 -16.51 0.18
CA THR A 234 24.18 -16.94 -1.21
C THR A 234 23.12 -16.46 -2.19
N PHE A 235 21.84 -16.49 -1.79
CA PHE A 235 20.77 -15.92 -2.61
C PHE A 235 21.00 -14.43 -2.85
N MET A 236 21.27 -13.66 -1.80
CA MET A 236 21.48 -12.20 -1.92
C MET A 236 22.75 -11.83 -2.67
N GLU A 237 23.83 -12.60 -2.55
CA GLU A 237 25.08 -12.39 -3.30
C GLU A 237 24.92 -12.65 -4.80
N ASN A 238 24.06 -13.61 -5.17
CA ASN A 238 23.73 -13.90 -6.57
C ASN A 238 22.71 -12.92 -7.18
N GLN A 239 21.91 -12.26 -6.33
CA GLN A 239 21.09 -11.13 -6.74
C GLN A 239 22.02 -9.92 -6.80
N VAL A 240 22.48 -9.53 -7.98
CA VAL A 240 23.16 -8.23 -8.18
C VAL A 240 22.13 -7.13 -7.89
N SER A 241 21.82 -6.98 -6.61
CA SER A 241 20.80 -6.07 -6.13
C SER A 241 21.36 -4.67 -6.16
N SER A 242 21.00 -3.95 -7.20
CA SER A 242 21.13 -2.50 -7.25
C SER A 242 20.07 -1.78 -6.41
N PHE A 243 19.22 -2.53 -5.70
CA PHE A 243 18.10 -1.97 -4.93
C PHE A 243 18.39 -1.98 -3.43
N ALA A 244 18.70 -0.82 -2.88
CA ALA A 244 18.96 -0.63 -1.45
C ALA A 244 17.80 -1.14 -0.57
N TYR A 245 16.55 -1.01 -1.02
CA TYR A 245 15.37 -1.48 -0.30
C TYR A 245 15.33 -3.02 -0.13
N SER A 246 15.72 -3.79 -1.15
CA SER A 246 15.80 -5.26 -1.05
C SER A 246 16.87 -5.70 -0.06
N LEU A 247 18.00 -5.01 -0.02
CA LEU A 247 19.09 -5.30 0.91
C LEU A 247 18.70 -5.03 2.36
N VAL A 248 18.01 -3.92 2.63
CA VAL A 248 17.53 -3.65 4.01
C VAL A 248 16.34 -4.52 4.39
N ALA A 249 15.52 -4.98 3.44
CA ALA A 249 14.48 -5.97 3.70
C ALA A 249 15.09 -7.31 4.15
N TYR A 250 16.12 -7.78 3.45
CA TYR A 250 16.92 -8.96 3.85
C TYR A 250 17.49 -8.79 5.27
N SER A 251 18.16 -7.67 5.51
CA SER A 251 18.75 -7.37 6.82
C SER A 251 17.70 -7.40 7.93
N SER A 252 16.58 -6.72 7.72
CA SER A 252 15.50 -6.63 8.70
C SER A 252 14.87 -7.99 8.99
N TYR A 253 14.69 -8.82 7.97
CA TYR A 253 14.16 -10.17 8.10
C TYR A 253 15.05 -11.03 9.03
N TRP A 254 16.34 -11.17 8.70
CA TRP A 254 17.24 -12.04 9.47
C TRP A 254 17.53 -11.52 10.88
N LEU A 255 17.64 -10.21 11.06
CA LEU A 255 17.75 -9.60 12.39
C LEU A 255 16.47 -9.74 13.22
N GLY A 256 15.31 -9.87 12.57
CA GLY A 256 14.04 -10.20 13.20
C GLY A 256 14.01 -11.64 13.73
N GLN A 257 14.71 -12.57 13.05
CA GLN A 257 14.86 -13.97 13.44
C GLN A 257 16.03 -14.21 14.43
N ASP A 258 16.75 -13.16 14.81
CA ASP A 258 18.01 -13.25 15.59
C ASP A 258 19.06 -14.18 14.95
N ALA A 259 19.07 -14.25 13.62
CA ALA A 259 19.92 -15.13 12.81
C ALA A 259 20.67 -14.32 11.74
N ASN A 260 21.72 -14.93 11.16
CA ASN A 260 22.50 -14.39 10.04
C ASN A 260 22.95 -12.93 10.23
N LYS A 261 23.28 -12.53 11.47
CA LYS A 261 23.55 -11.13 11.86
C LYS A 261 24.68 -10.48 11.06
N GLU A 262 25.73 -11.26 10.75
CA GLU A 262 26.87 -10.74 9.99
C GLU A 262 26.47 -10.39 8.55
N SER A 263 25.82 -11.32 7.83
CA SER A 263 25.35 -11.08 6.48
C SER A 263 24.26 -10.01 6.42
N ALA A 264 23.34 -10.01 7.39
CA ALA A 264 22.32 -8.99 7.52
C ALA A 264 22.91 -7.59 7.70
N LEU A 265 23.94 -7.44 8.52
CA LEU A 265 24.66 -6.19 8.68
C LEU A 265 25.39 -5.78 7.40
N ALA A 266 26.09 -6.71 6.74
CA ALA A 266 26.80 -6.43 5.49
C ALA A 266 25.84 -5.93 4.38
N MET A 267 24.65 -6.49 4.29
CA MET A 267 23.63 -6.04 3.33
C MET A 267 23.09 -4.65 3.66
N ALA A 268 22.87 -4.35 4.96
CA ALA A 268 22.50 -2.99 5.39
C ALA A 268 23.60 -1.95 5.09
N GLU A 269 24.87 -2.31 5.29
CA GLU A 269 26.02 -1.46 4.94
C GLU A 269 26.13 -1.24 3.43
N THR A 270 25.82 -2.25 2.62
CA THR A 270 25.77 -2.12 1.15
C THR A 270 24.63 -1.21 0.71
N ALA A 271 23.44 -1.37 1.28
CA ALA A 271 22.31 -0.49 1.00
C ALA A 271 22.64 0.98 1.34
N LEU A 272 23.31 1.21 2.47
CA LEU A 272 23.73 2.54 2.87
C LEU A 272 24.75 3.18 1.90
N LYS A 273 25.64 2.38 1.28
CA LYS A 273 26.55 2.87 0.22
C LYS A 273 25.82 3.26 -1.05
N LEU A 274 24.74 2.55 -1.38
CA LEU A 274 23.91 2.83 -2.57
C LEU A 274 23.07 4.10 -2.40
N GLU A 275 22.49 4.29 -1.22
CA GLU A 275 21.60 5.42 -0.93
C GLU A 275 21.93 6.08 0.43
N PRO A 276 23.06 6.78 0.54
CA PRO A 276 23.56 7.29 1.83
C PRO A 276 22.73 8.41 2.46
N GLU A 277 21.90 9.10 1.67
CA GLU A 277 21.04 10.21 2.14
C GLU A 277 19.58 9.78 2.37
N ASN A 278 19.22 8.53 2.02
CA ASN A 278 17.86 8.04 2.18
C ASN A 278 17.55 7.76 3.65
N SER A 279 16.66 8.53 4.25
CA SER A 279 16.29 8.45 5.66
C SER A 279 15.80 7.06 6.10
N TYR A 280 15.10 6.34 5.23
CA TYR A 280 14.65 4.98 5.52
C TYR A 280 15.82 4.01 5.57
N ILE A 281 16.74 4.08 4.59
CA ILE A 281 17.94 3.22 4.54
C ILE A 281 18.84 3.51 5.75
N LEU A 282 19.05 4.79 6.09
CA LEU A 282 19.78 5.20 7.30
C LEU A 282 19.18 4.59 8.56
N GLN A 283 17.87 4.64 8.72
CA GLN A 283 17.17 4.05 9.87
C GLN A 283 17.34 2.53 9.93
N GLN A 284 17.20 1.82 8.78
CA GLN A 284 17.36 0.36 8.73
C GLN A 284 18.80 -0.06 9.00
N ALA A 285 19.78 0.65 8.48
CA ALA A 285 21.19 0.41 8.77
C ALA A 285 21.52 0.65 10.26
N ALA A 286 20.99 1.73 10.85
CA ALA A 286 21.13 1.96 12.30
C ALA A 286 20.50 0.84 13.13
N ASN A 287 19.34 0.32 12.71
CA ASN A 287 18.72 -0.86 13.35
C ASN A 287 19.62 -2.10 13.25
N ALA A 288 20.24 -2.32 12.09
CA ALA A 288 21.17 -3.43 11.88
C ALA A 288 22.40 -3.30 12.81
N TYR A 289 22.98 -2.13 12.91
CA TYR A 289 24.08 -1.87 13.86
C TYR A 289 23.67 -2.10 15.31
N ALA A 290 22.53 -1.54 15.74
CA ALA A 290 22.03 -1.69 17.11
C ALA A 290 21.77 -3.17 17.47
N LYS A 291 21.11 -3.93 16.59
CA LYS A 291 20.85 -5.36 16.79
C LYS A 291 22.11 -6.23 16.72
N SER A 292 23.16 -5.76 16.05
CA SER A 292 24.47 -6.40 16.00
C SER A 292 25.40 -5.99 17.16
N GLY A 293 24.89 -5.25 18.16
CA GLY A 293 25.66 -4.79 19.30
C GLY A 293 26.61 -3.61 19.03
N LYS A 294 26.51 -2.98 17.85
CA LYS A 294 27.35 -1.85 17.41
C LYS A 294 26.63 -0.51 17.63
N GLU A 295 26.18 -0.26 18.83
CA GLU A 295 25.33 0.88 19.19
C GLU A 295 25.96 2.24 18.87
N ALA A 296 27.27 2.40 19.08
CA ALA A 296 27.99 3.63 18.75
C ALA A 296 27.83 4.01 17.27
N LYS A 297 27.91 3.01 16.35
CA LYS A 297 27.69 3.24 14.93
C LYS A 297 26.23 3.54 14.58
N ALA A 298 25.28 2.96 15.29
CA ALA A 298 23.86 3.29 15.13
C ALA A 298 23.61 4.77 15.52
N LEU A 299 24.21 5.25 16.62
CA LEU A 299 24.12 6.65 17.05
C LEU A 299 24.86 7.61 16.12
N GLU A 300 26.02 7.23 15.58
CA GLU A 300 26.73 8.01 14.58
C GLU A 300 25.87 8.24 13.33
N LEU A 301 25.21 7.20 12.87
CA LEU A 301 24.43 7.20 11.63
C LEU A 301 23.06 7.85 11.79
N TYR A 302 22.35 7.52 12.86
CA TYR A 302 20.95 7.90 13.08
C TYR A 302 20.74 8.43 14.50
N GLY A 303 21.68 9.23 14.98
CA GLY A 303 21.66 9.88 16.29
C GLY A 303 21.27 11.36 16.24
N PRO A 304 21.65 12.15 17.26
CA PRO A 304 21.26 13.57 17.38
C PRO A 304 21.65 14.43 16.18
N ALA A 305 22.76 14.11 15.51
CA ALA A 305 23.19 14.82 14.30
C ALA A 305 22.19 14.69 13.16
N PHE A 306 21.60 13.50 12.97
CA PHE A 306 20.53 13.29 12.00
C PHE A 306 19.28 14.13 12.33
N ALA A 307 18.83 14.13 13.59
CA ALA A 307 17.68 14.91 14.02
C ALA A 307 17.92 16.42 13.83
N LYS A 308 19.14 16.90 14.10
CA LYS A 308 19.52 18.31 13.88
C LYS A 308 19.54 18.68 12.40
N LYS A 309 20.09 17.82 11.53
CA LYS A 309 20.09 18.01 10.05
C LYS A 309 18.66 18.13 9.52
N ASN A 310 17.73 17.37 10.06
CA ASN A 310 16.34 17.29 9.62
C ASN A 310 15.35 18.07 10.51
N ALA A 311 15.82 19.09 11.24
CA ALA A 311 14.99 19.80 12.23
C ALA A 311 13.76 20.53 11.66
N ALA A 312 13.67 20.72 10.35
CA ALA A 312 12.52 21.31 9.66
C ALA A 312 11.59 20.27 9.02
N ASP A 313 11.92 18.97 9.09
CA ASP A 313 11.12 17.87 8.52
C ASP A 313 10.44 17.04 9.61
N ALA A 314 9.14 17.27 9.79
CA ALA A 314 8.33 16.57 10.78
C ALA A 314 8.35 15.04 10.60
N THR A 315 8.40 14.54 9.36
CA THR A 315 8.39 13.11 9.05
C THR A 315 9.69 12.43 9.45
N SER A 316 10.83 13.05 9.15
CA SER A 316 12.14 12.55 9.60
C SER A 316 12.27 12.56 11.12
N LEU A 317 11.81 13.64 11.78
CA LEU A 317 11.81 13.72 13.24
C LEU A 317 10.88 12.69 13.90
N TYR A 318 9.71 12.46 13.32
CA TYR A 318 8.79 11.40 13.75
C TYR A 318 9.44 10.02 13.67
N SER A 319 10.03 9.69 12.52
CA SER A 319 10.71 8.42 12.30
C SER A 319 11.85 8.21 13.27
N TYR A 320 12.67 9.25 13.50
CA TYR A 320 13.76 9.27 14.47
C TYR A 320 13.27 9.00 15.89
N ALA A 321 12.27 9.77 16.34
CA ALA A 321 11.75 9.65 17.70
C ALA A 321 11.14 8.26 17.95
N GLY A 322 10.35 7.76 16.99
CA GLY A 322 9.76 6.43 17.05
C GLY A 322 10.78 5.30 17.05
N PHE A 323 11.88 5.44 16.30
CA PHE A 323 12.97 4.47 16.29
C PHE A 323 13.61 4.34 17.68
N TRP A 324 14.08 5.44 18.26
CA TRP A 324 14.75 5.41 19.55
C TRP A 324 13.82 5.06 20.70
N ALA A 325 12.57 5.50 20.65
CA ALA A 325 11.57 5.11 21.64
C ALA A 325 11.35 3.58 21.65
N ARG A 326 11.25 2.93 20.49
CA ARG A 326 11.14 1.46 20.42
C ARG A 326 12.37 0.73 20.94
N GLN A 327 13.55 1.31 20.75
CA GLN A 327 14.79 0.78 21.34
C GLN A 327 14.91 1.02 22.85
N GLY A 328 14.11 1.92 23.41
CA GLY A 328 14.22 2.35 24.82
C GLY A 328 15.51 3.09 25.12
N LYS A 329 16.12 3.74 24.12
CA LYS A 329 17.41 4.39 24.17
C LYS A 329 17.32 5.80 23.59
N ASN A 330 18.29 6.66 23.95
CA ASN A 330 18.38 8.04 23.43
C ASN A 330 17.05 8.81 23.57
N LEU A 331 16.36 8.60 24.71
CA LEU A 331 14.99 9.05 24.91
C LEU A 331 14.84 10.57 25.03
N ASP A 332 15.86 11.27 25.54
CA ASP A 332 15.83 12.74 25.67
C ASP A 332 15.84 13.40 24.28
N ASP A 333 16.72 12.94 23.38
CA ASP A 333 16.76 13.43 22.01
C ASP A 333 15.52 13.00 21.22
N ALA A 334 15.02 11.77 21.45
CA ALA A 334 13.77 11.30 20.88
C ALA A 334 12.57 12.17 21.31
N LEU A 335 12.56 12.62 22.58
CA LEU A 335 11.53 13.52 23.09
C LEU A 335 11.62 14.90 22.44
N ALA A 336 12.84 15.45 22.33
CA ALA A 336 13.05 16.73 21.66
C ALA A 336 12.58 16.68 20.19
N ALA A 337 12.92 15.61 19.47
CA ALA A 337 12.48 15.39 18.09
C ALA A 337 10.97 15.21 17.97
N ALA A 338 10.33 14.41 18.85
CA ALA A 338 8.89 14.22 18.84
C ALA A 338 8.13 15.52 19.12
N LYS A 339 8.57 16.33 20.08
CA LYS A 339 8.01 17.66 20.35
C LYS A 339 8.14 18.57 19.13
N LYS A 340 9.31 18.59 18.51
CA LYS A 340 9.54 19.41 17.31
C LYS A 340 8.67 18.97 16.13
N ALA A 341 8.50 17.67 15.93
CA ALA A 341 7.61 17.15 14.90
C ALA A 341 6.15 17.63 15.11
N VAL A 342 5.65 17.58 16.34
CA VAL A 342 4.30 18.06 16.69
C VAL A 342 4.18 19.59 16.50
N GLU A 343 5.22 20.38 16.81
CA GLU A 343 5.24 21.83 16.55
C GLU A 343 5.12 22.14 15.06
N LEU A 344 5.80 21.37 14.21
CA LEU A 344 5.78 21.56 12.74
C LEU A 344 4.45 21.16 12.12
N MET A 345 3.80 20.11 12.64
CA MET A 345 2.54 19.58 12.09
C MET A 345 1.55 19.23 13.23
N PRO A 346 0.98 20.21 13.93
CA PRO A 346 0.16 19.97 15.12
C PRO A 346 -1.15 19.22 14.87
N GLY A 347 -1.65 19.21 13.63
CA GLY A 347 -2.85 18.47 13.21
C GLY A 347 -2.62 16.99 12.89
N ALA A 348 -1.37 16.50 12.89
CA ALA A 348 -1.05 15.14 12.50
C ALA A 348 -1.12 14.19 13.71
N TYR A 349 -2.18 13.41 13.82
CA TYR A 349 -2.46 12.52 14.95
C TYR A 349 -1.33 11.51 15.26
N TYR A 350 -0.67 11.01 14.23
CA TYR A 350 0.40 10.01 14.37
C TYR A 350 1.66 10.57 15.05
N LEU A 351 1.90 11.87 14.96
CA LEU A 351 3.00 12.55 15.67
C LEU A 351 2.73 12.60 17.16
N TRP A 352 1.50 12.92 17.56
CA TRP A 352 1.06 12.89 18.96
C TRP A 352 1.11 11.46 19.53
N ASN A 353 0.77 10.46 18.72
CA ASN A 353 0.90 9.06 19.09
C ASN A 353 2.36 8.68 19.37
N THR A 354 3.31 9.17 18.57
CA THR A 354 4.74 8.93 18.79
C THR A 354 5.25 9.69 20.00
N LEU A 355 4.83 10.93 20.22
CA LEU A 355 5.15 11.67 21.44
C LEU A 355 4.65 10.93 22.70
N SER A 356 3.45 10.36 22.65
CA SER A 356 2.93 9.50 23.72
C SER A 356 3.82 8.29 23.97
N LEU A 357 4.27 7.60 22.92
CA LEU A 357 5.18 6.45 23.04
C LEU A 357 6.51 6.84 23.69
N VAL A 358 7.10 7.97 23.30
CA VAL A 358 8.36 8.46 23.91
C VAL A 358 8.17 8.72 25.40
N HIS A 359 7.09 9.43 25.80
CA HIS A 359 6.79 9.68 27.19
C HIS A 359 6.54 8.38 27.98
N GLU A 360 5.85 7.39 27.37
CA GLU A 360 5.65 6.07 27.98
C GLU A 360 6.99 5.38 28.26
N LYS A 361 7.92 5.39 27.31
CA LYS A 361 9.25 4.78 27.46
C LYS A 361 10.10 5.50 28.52
N MET A 362 9.90 6.81 28.70
CA MET A 362 10.50 7.61 29.77
C MET A 362 9.77 7.46 31.11
N LYS A 363 8.68 6.67 31.19
CA LYS A 363 7.82 6.51 32.38
C LYS A 363 7.11 7.81 32.81
N ASN A 364 6.95 8.75 31.92
CA ASN A 364 6.22 10.00 32.11
C ASN A 364 4.74 9.79 31.80
N THR A 365 4.05 8.99 32.64
CA THR A 365 2.69 8.49 32.36
C THR A 365 1.67 9.61 32.11
N ALA A 366 1.71 10.70 32.90
CA ALA A 366 0.77 11.82 32.74
C ALA A 366 0.88 12.48 31.36
N GLU A 367 2.12 12.73 30.90
CA GLU A 367 2.34 13.33 29.58
C GLU A 367 2.06 12.34 28.44
N ALA A 368 2.31 11.04 28.65
CA ALA A 368 1.93 10.00 27.69
C ALA A 368 0.42 9.95 27.49
N ILE A 369 -0.38 10.06 28.56
CA ILE A 369 -1.83 10.13 28.50
C ILE A 369 -2.30 11.35 27.73
N LYS A 370 -1.81 12.56 28.06
CA LYS A 370 -2.17 13.80 27.37
C LYS A 370 -1.89 13.74 25.87
N ALA A 371 -0.70 13.27 25.50
CA ALA A 371 -0.35 13.13 24.09
C ALA A 371 -1.23 12.08 23.37
N LYS A 372 -1.59 10.96 24.03
CA LYS A 372 -2.48 9.95 23.48
C LYS A 372 -3.91 10.47 23.31
N GLU A 373 -4.42 11.23 24.25
CA GLU A 373 -5.74 11.88 24.15
C GLU A 373 -5.79 12.85 22.97
N LYS A 374 -4.71 13.63 22.76
CA LYS A 374 -4.61 14.51 21.58
C LYS A 374 -4.53 13.72 20.27
N ALA A 375 -3.82 12.60 20.25
CA ALA A 375 -3.81 11.70 19.10
C ALA A 375 -5.22 11.15 18.78
N ILE A 376 -6.02 10.78 19.79
CA ILE A 376 -7.40 10.31 19.64
C ILE A 376 -8.32 11.41 19.10
N GLU A 377 -8.17 12.64 19.61
CA GLU A 377 -8.96 13.80 19.15
C GLU A 377 -8.79 14.02 17.64
N LEU A 378 -7.54 13.97 17.16
CA LEU A 378 -7.16 14.27 15.78
C LEU A 378 -7.28 13.06 14.83
N ALA A 379 -7.37 11.84 15.36
CA ALA A 379 -7.36 10.62 14.56
C ALA A 379 -8.65 10.43 13.74
N PRO A 380 -8.56 9.84 12.55
CA PRO A 380 -9.74 9.35 11.84
C PRO A 380 -10.41 8.22 12.63
N ASP A 381 -11.71 8.02 12.44
CA ASP A 381 -12.52 7.07 13.24
C ASP A 381 -11.95 5.64 13.22
N ALA A 382 -11.38 5.23 12.09
CA ALA A 382 -10.70 3.93 11.94
C ALA A 382 -9.55 3.70 12.94
N ALA A 383 -8.83 4.75 13.33
CA ALA A 383 -7.69 4.64 14.25
C ALA A 383 -8.08 4.87 15.72
N LYS A 384 -9.20 5.57 15.97
CA LYS A 384 -9.62 5.96 17.33
C LYS A 384 -9.76 4.78 18.27
N GLU A 385 -10.37 3.68 17.83
CA GLU A 385 -10.62 2.53 18.68
C GLU A 385 -9.32 1.88 19.18
N THR A 386 -8.32 1.77 18.30
CA THR A 386 -6.99 1.25 18.65
C THR A 386 -6.30 2.16 19.65
N PHE A 387 -6.36 3.48 19.43
CA PHE A 387 -5.74 4.44 20.34
C PHE A 387 -6.42 4.52 21.70
N LYS A 388 -7.74 4.34 21.78
CA LYS A 388 -8.47 4.24 23.05
C LYS A 388 -8.02 3.02 23.85
N LYS A 389 -7.88 1.85 23.22
CA LYS A 389 -7.33 0.65 23.87
C LYS A 389 -5.92 0.87 24.39
N ASP A 390 -5.09 1.54 23.61
CA ASP A 390 -3.75 1.92 24.05
C ASP A 390 -3.77 2.90 25.23
N LEU A 391 -4.67 3.87 25.23
CA LEU A 391 -4.83 4.83 26.33
C LEU A 391 -5.21 4.11 27.64
N GLU A 392 -6.15 3.18 27.60
CA GLU A 392 -6.52 2.41 28.79
C GLU A 392 -5.36 1.52 29.28
N ARG A 393 -4.56 0.95 28.36
CA ARG A 393 -3.34 0.22 28.70
C ARG A 393 -2.33 1.13 29.44
N ILE A 394 -2.09 2.35 28.94
CA ILE A 394 -1.18 3.32 29.55
C ILE A 394 -1.68 3.72 30.95
N LYS A 395 -2.98 4.00 31.10
CA LYS A 395 -3.59 4.32 32.40
C LYS A 395 -3.45 3.19 33.40
N ALA A 396 -3.56 1.94 32.94
CA ALA A 396 -3.39 0.76 33.79
C ALA A 396 -1.91 0.45 34.12
N GLY A 397 -0.95 1.20 33.60
CA GLY A 397 0.49 0.94 33.78
C GLY A 397 1.00 -0.35 33.13
N ALA A 398 0.21 -0.92 32.20
CA ALA A 398 0.60 -2.14 31.50
C ALA A 398 1.66 -1.86 30.42
N PRO A 399 2.63 -2.78 30.21
CA PRO A 399 3.72 -2.54 29.23
C PRO A 399 3.20 -2.48 27.79
N THR A 400 3.91 -1.73 26.95
CA THR A 400 3.70 -1.72 25.50
C THR A 400 3.87 -3.15 24.96
N LYS A 401 2.90 -3.66 24.19
CA LYS A 401 3.07 -4.93 23.47
C LYS A 401 4.27 -4.79 22.52
N LYS A 402 5.16 -5.79 22.54
CA LYS A 402 6.33 -5.86 21.65
C LYS A 402 5.92 -6.05 20.20
#